data_098b3e7be6def5f90beac21ed9691717
#
_entry.id   098b3e7be6def5f90beac21ed9691717
#
_cell.length_a   1.000
_cell.length_b   1.000
_cell.length_c   1.000
_cell.angle_alpha   90.00
_cell.angle_beta   90.00
_cell.angle_gamma   90.00
#
_symmetry.space_group_name_H-M   'P 1'
#
loop_
_entity.id
_entity.type
_entity.pdbx_description
1 polymer ?
#
loop_
_entity_poly.entity_id
_entity_poly.type
_entity_poly.pdbx_seq_one_letter_code
_entity_poly.pdbx_strand_id
1 'polypeptide(L)'
;MRTAQRIRYVAEPKHVREVTLTGTADFGFWSDYLKAEGLTPMRCGDVAQILVVSAEMIYLGVRFTEVSFSVRTVLTQDGSSAGMRLLHAFTSSRVFAWCERTMFATPYSHGACRVSVQSPPSVRLDAPGGCVLSAEMFPLARSATRAGDESWEGPVFLPPRGAAGDGRLFFGRLSGHTVVYPFSSSDRFAMDLSAGGGVLQPLADSRFFPQEWVVRADATHGKSKTYRRTDIFTHDHAAS
;
A
#
# COMPACT_ATOMS: atom_id res chain seq x y z
N MET A 1 -2.93 -14.79 -33.02
CA MET A 1 -3.51 -13.89 -32.01
C MET A 1 -3.28 -14.48 -30.64
N ARG A 2 -2.38 -13.91 -29.81
CA ARG A 2 -2.25 -14.31 -28.39
C ARG A 2 -3.34 -13.55 -27.65
N THR A 3 -4.32 -14.27 -27.13
CA THR A 3 -5.37 -13.73 -26.26
C THR A 3 -4.70 -13.06 -25.05
N ALA A 4 -5.02 -11.80 -24.76
CA ALA A 4 -4.57 -11.11 -23.56
C ALA A 4 -4.87 -12.00 -22.35
N GLN A 5 -3.84 -12.37 -21.62
CA GLN A 5 -4.00 -13.26 -20.48
C GLN A 5 -4.77 -12.51 -19.39
N ARG A 6 -6.03 -12.89 -19.16
CA ARG A 6 -6.88 -12.27 -18.11
C ARG A 6 -6.19 -12.37 -16.76
N ILE A 7 -6.05 -11.24 -16.07
CA ILE A 7 -5.51 -11.20 -14.70
C ILE A 7 -6.35 -12.13 -13.81
N ARG A 8 -5.67 -13.06 -13.14
CA ARG A 8 -6.31 -13.99 -12.21
C ARG A 8 -5.93 -13.62 -10.79
N TYR A 9 -6.92 -13.25 -9.99
CA TYR A 9 -6.75 -13.04 -8.57
C TYR A 9 -6.65 -14.40 -7.86
N VAL A 10 -5.66 -14.56 -7.01
CA VAL A 10 -5.38 -15.79 -6.25
C VAL A 10 -5.64 -15.64 -4.76
N ALA A 11 -5.72 -14.41 -4.28
CA ALA A 11 -6.13 -14.07 -2.93
C ALA A 11 -7.21 -12.99 -3.02
N GLU A 12 -8.38 -13.31 -2.49
CA GLU A 12 -9.53 -12.41 -2.39
C GLU A 12 -10.06 -12.50 -0.96
N PRO A 13 -9.48 -11.70 -0.03
CA PRO A 13 -9.96 -11.66 1.35
C PRO A 13 -11.38 -11.13 1.42
N LYS A 14 -12.11 -11.59 2.45
CA LYS A 14 -13.49 -11.19 2.72
C LYS A 14 -13.57 -10.32 3.96
N HIS A 15 -14.68 -9.58 4.09
CA HIS A 15 -14.95 -8.73 5.25
C HIS A 15 -13.80 -7.76 5.53
N VAL A 16 -13.36 -7.06 4.50
CA VAL A 16 -12.24 -6.13 4.61
C VAL A 16 -12.72 -4.82 5.21
N ARG A 17 -12.10 -4.42 6.31
CA ARG A 17 -12.27 -3.11 6.94
C ARG A 17 -10.96 -2.37 6.84
N GLU A 18 -10.97 -1.20 6.22
CA GLU A 18 -9.75 -0.49 5.86
C GLU A 18 -9.74 0.94 6.37
N VAL A 19 -8.60 1.34 6.89
CA VAL A 19 -8.22 2.73 7.12
C VAL A 19 -6.92 2.98 6.36
N THR A 20 -6.94 3.90 5.43
CA THR A 20 -5.75 4.34 4.70
C THR A 20 -5.43 5.78 5.07
N LEU A 21 -4.17 6.03 5.45
CA LEU A 21 -3.61 7.37 5.50
C LEU A 21 -2.98 7.67 4.13
N THR A 22 -3.53 8.62 3.41
CA THR A 22 -2.85 9.20 2.25
C THR A 22 -2.07 10.42 2.70
N GLY A 23 -0.88 10.58 2.17
CA GLY A 23 -0.04 11.70 2.56
C GLY A 23 0.96 12.06 1.47
N THR A 24 1.74 13.08 1.77
CA THR A 24 2.75 13.63 0.87
C THR A 24 4.15 13.45 1.43
N ALA A 25 5.13 13.41 0.52
CA ALA A 25 6.55 13.31 0.85
C ALA A 25 7.39 14.02 -0.21
N ASP A 26 8.67 14.21 0.04
CA ASP A 26 9.60 14.86 -0.89
C ASP A 26 9.68 14.11 -2.23
N PHE A 27 9.37 14.80 -3.32
CA PHE A 27 9.36 14.22 -4.67
C PHE A 27 10.77 13.88 -5.15
N GLY A 28 11.75 14.73 -4.85
CA GLY A 28 13.14 14.54 -5.24
C GLY A 28 13.72 13.27 -4.61
N PHE A 29 13.52 13.12 -3.29
CA PHE A 29 13.91 11.90 -2.57
C PHE A 29 13.36 10.64 -3.24
N TRP A 30 12.04 10.60 -3.51
CA TRP A 30 11.41 9.42 -4.10
C TRP A 30 11.79 9.20 -5.56
N SER A 31 12.07 10.27 -6.31
CA SER A 31 12.58 10.16 -7.68
C SER A 31 13.95 9.48 -7.72
N ASP A 32 14.85 9.87 -6.84
CA ASP A 32 16.17 9.26 -6.74
C ASP A 32 16.09 7.82 -6.20
N TYR A 33 15.25 7.60 -5.19
CA TYR A 33 15.06 6.28 -4.58
C TYR A 33 14.53 5.24 -5.58
N LEU A 34 13.61 5.63 -6.45
CA LEU A 34 12.93 4.74 -7.41
C LEU A 34 13.65 4.62 -8.76
N LYS A 35 14.59 5.52 -9.05
CA LYS A 35 15.30 5.63 -10.34
C LYS A 35 15.93 4.32 -10.79
N ALA A 36 16.62 3.62 -9.89
CA ALA A 36 17.25 2.34 -10.20
C ALA A 36 16.26 1.22 -10.57
N GLU A 37 15.00 1.39 -10.18
CA GLU A 37 13.92 0.46 -10.51
C GLU A 37 13.15 0.84 -11.78
N GLY A 38 13.52 1.95 -12.45
CA GLY A 38 12.81 2.48 -13.62
C GLY A 38 11.38 2.93 -13.30
N LEU A 39 11.16 3.38 -12.05
CA LEU A 39 9.89 3.92 -11.59
C LEU A 39 10.06 5.42 -11.30
N THR A 40 8.97 6.17 -11.48
CA THR A 40 8.88 7.57 -11.07
C THR A 40 7.72 7.73 -10.10
N PRO A 41 7.87 8.47 -8.99
CA PRO A 41 6.73 8.77 -8.12
C PRO A 41 5.65 9.52 -8.90
N MET A 42 4.38 9.17 -8.66
CA MET A 42 3.27 9.94 -9.21
C MET A 42 3.32 11.36 -8.63
N ARG A 43 3.37 12.35 -9.52
CA ARG A 43 3.48 13.75 -9.13
C ARG A 43 2.11 14.30 -8.70
N CYS A 44 2.06 14.92 -7.54
CA CYS A 44 0.92 15.71 -7.08
C CYS A 44 1.46 17.11 -6.70
N GLY A 45 1.47 18.05 -7.65
CA GLY A 45 2.27 19.27 -7.50
C GLY A 45 3.76 18.93 -7.45
N ASP A 46 4.46 19.39 -6.40
CA ASP A 46 5.88 19.16 -6.17
C ASP A 46 6.15 18.04 -5.13
N VAL A 47 5.15 17.23 -4.82
CA VAL A 47 5.26 16.16 -3.81
C VAL A 47 4.93 14.79 -4.40
N ALA A 48 5.51 13.75 -3.80
CA ALA A 48 5.15 12.35 -4.02
C ALA A 48 3.98 11.96 -3.12
N GLN A 49 3.12 11.07 -3.59
CA GLN A 49 2.00 10.54 -2.80
C GLN A 49 2.36 9.20 -2.18
N ILE A 50 2.17 9.13 -0.86
CA ILE A 50 2.41 7.94 -0.04
C ILE A 50 1.08 7.41 0.49
N LEU A 51 0.99 6.09 0.59
CA LEU A 51 -0.15 5.38 1.14
C LEU A 51 0.30 4.49 2.29
N VAL A 52 -0.34 4.65 3.45
CA VAL A 52 -0.27 3.71 4.56
C VAL A 52 -1.61 3.02 4.66
N VAL A 53 -1.71 1.83 4.11
CA VAL A 53 -2.96 1.06 4.06
C VAL A 53 -3.01 0.09 5.23
N SER A 54 -4.05 0.16 6.03
CA SER A 54 -4.27 -0.69 7.21
C SER A 54 -5.62 -1.37 7.07
N ALA A 55 -5.62 -2.70 7.01
CA ALA A 55 -6.85 -3.45 6.78
C ALA A 55 -6.97 -4.68 7.70
N GLU A 56 -8.14 -4.86 8.29
CA GLU A 56 -8.56 -6.13 8.91
C GLU A 56 -9.36 -6.93 7.89
N MET A 57 -9.06 -8.21 7.76
CA MET A 57 -9.67 -9.06 6.74
C MET A 57 -9.72 -10.54 7.15
N ILE A 58 -10.54 -11.31 6.43
CA ILE A 58 -10.60 -12.77 6.58
C ILE A 58 -10.15 -13.43 5.27
N TYR A 59 -9.16 -14.29 5.34
CA TYR A 59 -8.72 -15.12 4.22
C TYR A 59 -8.52 -16.57 4.66
N LEU A 60 -9.09 -17.52 3.92
CA LEU A 60 -9.08 -18.95 4.25
C LEU A 60 -9.61 -19.25 5.68
N GLY A 61 -10.60 -18.47 6.14
CA GLY A 61 -11.17 -18.60 7.48
C GLY A 61 -10.35 -17.99 8.61
N VAL A 62 -9.17 -17.45 8.33
CA VAL A 62 -8.30 -16.81 9.32
C VAL A 62 -8.50 -15.30 9.25
N ARG A 63 -8.83 -14.69 10.40
CA ARG A 63 -8.86 -13.24 10.56
C ARG A 63 -7.46 -12.72 10.86
N PHE A 64 -7.04 -11.68 10.16
CA PHE A 64 -5.76 -11.02 10.39
C PHE A 64 -5.86 -9.54 10.03
N THR A 65 -4.87 -8.78 10.48
CA THR A 65 -4.73 -7.36 10.15
C THR A 65 -3.39 -7.16 9.44
N GLU A 66 -3.38 -6.27 8.48
CA GLU A 66 -2.20 -5.90 7.70
C GLU A 66 -2.01 -4.38 7.72
N VAL A 67 -0.76 -3.93 7.72
CA VAL A 67 -0.36 -2.54 7.50
C VAL A 67 0.70 -2.53 6.42
N SER A 68 0.42 -1.87 5.30
CA SER A 68 1.35 -1.76 4.18
C SER A 68 1.68 -0.31 3.85
N PHE A 69 2.91 -0.10 3.37
CA PHE A 69 3.47 1.19 3.02
C PHE A 69 3.82 1.20 1.55
N SER A 70 3.30 2.15 0.80
CA SER A 70 3.48 2.22 -0.66
C SER A 70 3.65 3.65 -1.14
N VAL A 71 4.40 3.80 -2.23
CA VAL A 71 4.49 5.05 -3.01
C VAL A 71 3.65 4.89 -4.27
N ARG A 72 2.81 5.87 -4.59
CA ARG A 72 2.16 5.91 -5.91
C ARG A 72 3.19 6.21 -6.99
N THR A 73 3.20 5.40 -8.04
CA THR A 73 4.24 5.44 -9.07
C THR A 73 3.66 5.33 -10.46
N VAL A 74 4.43 5.78 -11.42
CA VAL A 74 4.22 5.53 -12.85
C VAL A 74 5.48 4.87 -13.41
N LEU A 75 5.33 4.07 -14.46
CA LEU A 75 6.47 3.57 -15.23
C LEU A 75 7.08 4.70 -16.03
N THR A 76 8.40 4.85 -15.95
CA THR A 76 9.13 5.94 -16.60
C THR A 76 9.10 5.81 -18.11
N GLN A 77 8.94 4.60 -18.66
CA GLN A 77 9.06 4.32 -20.09
C GLN A 77 7.82 4.73 -20.91
N ASP A 78 6.63 4.71 -20.35
CA ASP A 78 5.39 4.99 -21.09
C ASP A 78 4.48 6.03 -20.41
N GLY A 79 4.73 6.34 -19.14
CA GLY A 79 3.92 7.29 -18.37
C GLY A 79 2.45 6.87 -18.15
N SER A 80 2.05 5.76 -18.75
CA SER A 80 0.64 5.34 -18.83
C SER A 80 0.22 4.39 -17.70
N SER A 81 1.16 3.61 -17.17
CA SER A 81 0.85 2.58 -16.17
C SER A 81 1.02 3.12 -14.75
N ALA A 82 -0.03 3.77 -14.26
CA ALA A 82 -0.10 4.18 -12.85
C ALA A 82 -0.25 2.95 -11.94
N GLY A 83 0.55 2.89 -10.87
CA GLY A 83 0.54 1.80 -9.92
C GLY A 83 1.03 2.24 -8.54
N MET A 84 1.39 1.26 -7.74
CA MET A 84 1.99 1.47 -6.43
C MET A 84 3.30 0.70 -6.32
N ARG A 85 4.31 1.28 -5.67
CA ARG A 85 5.54 0.57 -5.28
C ARG A 85 5.41 0.21 -3.81
N LEU A 86 5.25 -1.09 -3.51
CA LEU A 86 5.20 -1.60 -2.14
C LEU A 86 6.58 -1.49 -1.49
N LEU A 87 6.70 -0.69 -0.44
CA LEU A 87 7.93 -0.55 0.33
C LEU A 87 8.08 -1.72 1.29
N HIS A 88 7.09 -1.89 2.15
CA HIS A 88 7.03 -2.94 3.15
C HIS A 88 5.59 -3.18 3.60
N ALA A 89 5.34 -4.37 4.15
CA ALA A 89 4.08 -4.68 4.81
C ALA A 89 4.30 -5.50 6.09
N PHE A 90 3.41 -5.29 7.05
CA PHE A 90 3.33 -6.07 8.28
C PHE A 90 1.98 -6.77 8.32
N THR A 91 1.97 -8.00 8.81
CA THR A 91 0.73 -8.74 9.06
C THR A 91 0.74 -9.34 10.46
N SER A 92 -0.42 -9.38 11.08
CA SER A 92 -0.60 -9.99 12.40
C SER A 92 -0.50 -11.53 12.37
N SER A 93 -0.54 -12.13 11.17
CA SER A 93 -0.39 -13.57 10.98
C SER A 93 1.05 -13.95 10.62
N ARG A 94 1.72 -14.71 11.49
CA ARG A 94 3.07 -15.25 11.22
C ARG A 94 3.09 -16.16 9.98
N VAL A 95 2.04 -16.95 9.80
CA VAL A 95 1.90 -17.86 8.67
C VAL A 95 1.80 -17.07 7.36
N PHE A 96 0.94 -16.03 7.32
CA PHE A 96 0.83 -15.20 6.12
C PHE A 96 2.10 -14.41 5.85
N ALA A 97 2.78 -13.87 6.87
CA ALA A 97 4.09 -13.23 6.68
C ALA A 97 5.12 -14.19 6.07
N TRP A 98 5.11 -15.45 6.50
CA TRP A 98 5.98 -16.48 5.93
C TRP A 98 5.59 -16.83 4.50
N CYS A 99 4.31 -17.07 4.21
CA CYS A 99 3.81 -17.35 2.85
C CYS A 99 4.14 -16.21 1.88
N GLU A 100 3.90 -14.97 2.29
CA GLU A 100 4.19 -13.78 1.47
C GLU A 100 5.67 -13.72 1.09
N ARG A 101 6.57 -13.92 2.05
CA ARG A 101 8.02 -13.90 1.78
C ARG A 101 8.48 -15.06 0.91
N THR A 102 7.96 -16.27 1.12
CA THR A 102 8.47 -17.48 0.47
C THR A 102 7.80 -17.75 -0.86
N MET A 103 6.47 -17.61 -0.96
CA MET A 103 5.71 -17.94 -2.16
C MET A 103 5.62 -16.75 -3.13
N PHE A 104 5.35 -15.54 -2.62
CA PHE A 104 5.17 -14.35 -3.46
C PHE A 104 6.42 -13.47 -3.49
N ALA A 105 7.37 -13.73 -2.59
CA ALA A 105 8.60 -12.95 -2.45
C ALA A 105 8.33 -11.46 -2.22
N THR A 106 7.30 -11.15 -1.45
CA THR A 106 6.92 -9.81 -1.05
C THR A 106 7.63 -9.39 0.25
N PRO A 107 7.85 -8.08 0.47
CA PRO A 107 8.56 -7.58 1.64
C PRO A 107 7.64 -7.54 2.87
N TYR A 108 7.25 -8.70 3.39
CA TYR A 108 6.37 -8.82 4.55
C TYR A 108 7.12 -9.18 5.82
N SER A 109 6.71 -8.57 6.92
CA SER A 109 7.13 -8.93 8.28
C SER A 109 5.91 -9.25 9.16
N HIS A 110 6.14 -9.98 10.25
CA HIS A 110 5.14 -10.15 11.29
C HIS A 110 5.16 -8.93 12.22
N GLY A 111 3.98 -8.42 12.59
CA GLY A 111 3.80 -7.34 13.55
C GLY A 111 2.40 -7.40 14.17
N ALA A 112 2.21 -6.82 15.34
CA ALA A 112 0.89 -6.68 15.94
C ALA A 112 0.19 -5.47 15.32
N CYS A 113 -0.63 -5.71 14.30
CA CYS A 113 -1.37 -4.69 13.58
C CYS A 113 -2.79 -4.57 14.17
N ARG A 114 -3.26 -3.34 14.34
CA ARG A 114 -4.64 -3.04 14.77
C ARG A 114 -5.18 -1.93 13.90
N VAL A 115 -6.44 -2.06 13.49
CA VAL A 115 -7.18 -1.06 12.74
C VAL A 115 -8.58 -0.93 13.31
N SER A 116 -9.09 0.29 13.41
CA SER A 116 -10.48 0.58 13.71
C SER A 116 -11.05 1.49 12.64
N VAL A 117 -12.10 1.05 11.97
CA VAL A 117 -12.88 1.87 11.03
C VAL A 117 -14.04 2.60 11.74
N GLN A 118 -14.30 2.25 13.00
CA GLN A 118 -15.29 2.93 13.82
C GLN A 118 -14.74 4.27 14.30
N SER A 119 -15.62 5.16 14.66
CA SER A 119 -15.26 6.50 15.14
C SER A 119 -14.70 6.44 16.58
N PRO A 120 -13.44 6.86 16.81
CA PRO A 120 -12.49 7.41 15.84
C PRO A 120 -11.78 6.33 15.02
N PRO A 121 -11.60 6.54 13.70
CA PRO A 121 -10.70 5.71 12.93
C PRO A 121 -9.29 5.74 13.51
N SER A 122 -8.66 4.57 13.60
CA SER A 122 -7.31 4.49 14.14
C SER A 122 -6.52 3.34 13.54
N VAL A 123 -5.20 3.49 13.55
CA VAL A 123 -4.22 2.50 13.10
C VAL A 123 -3.12 2.39 14.14
N ARG A 124 -2.70 1.17 14.46
CA ARG A 124 -1.52 0.91 15.28
C ARG A 124 -0.75 -0.29 14.76
N LEU A 125 0.55 -0.14 14.68
CA LEU A 125 1.49 -1.18 14.33
C LEU A 125 2.57 -1.27 15.42
N ASP A 126 2.65 -2.41 16.08
CA ASP A 126 3.73 -2.76 16.97
C ASP A 126 4.57 -3.88 16.34
N ALA A 127 5.89 -3.72 16.31
CA ALA A 127 6.85 -4.70 15.80
C ALA A 127 7.95 -4.94 16.86
N PRO A 128 8.87 -5.88 16.64
CA PRO A 128 10.02 -6.01 17.54
C PRO A 128 10.71 -4.66 17.74
N GLY A 129 10.88 -4.26 19.02
CA GLY A 129 11.44 -2.96 19.38
C GLY A 129 10.41 -1.93 19.83
N GLY A 130 9.11 -2.12 19.60
CA GLY A 130 8.07 -1.22 20.09
C GLY A 130 7.01 -0.82 19.07
N CYS A 131 6.33 0.31 19.33
CA CYS A 131 5.33 0.87 18.43
C CYS A 131 6.02 1.53 17.24
N VAL A 132 5.80 1.00 16.04
CA VAL A 132 6.39 1.50 14.79
C VAL A 132 5.57 2.66 14.23
N LEU A 133 4.24 2.57 14.35
CA LEU A 133 3.31 3.57 13.83
C LEU A 133 2.04 3.58 14.67
N SER A 134 1.57 4.78 14.98
CA SER A 134 0.22 4.99 15.53
C SER A 134 -0.41 6.21 14.88
N ALA A 135 -1.69 6.10 14.56
CA ALA A 135 -2.49 7.20 14.06
C ALA A 135 -3.91 7.11 14.63
N GLU A 136 -4.47 8.25 15.02
CA GLU A 136 -5.82 8.34 15.58
C GLU A 136 -6.47 9.67 15.15
N MET A 137 -7.68 9.58 14.58
CA MET A 137 -8.44 10.74 14.17
C MET A 137 -9.07 11.43 15.39
N PHE A 138 -9.00 12.77 15.45
CA PHE A 138 -9.56 13.58 16.52
C PHE A 138 -9.98 14.97 15.99
N PRO A 139 -11.10 15.60 16.41
CA PRO A 139 -12.23 15.06 17.17
C PRO A 139 -13.11 14.11 16.33
N LEU A 140 -14.01 13.37 17.01
CA LEU A 140 -14.90 12.39 16.39
C LEU A 140 -15.91 13.00 15.41
N ALA A 141 -16.40 14.22 15.68
CA ALA A 141 -17.36 14.92 14.83
C ALA A 141 -16.63 15.75 13.77
N ARG A 142 -16.34 15.11 12.63
CA ARG A 142 -15.70 15.76 11.49
C ARG A 142 -16.50 15.48 10.22
N SER A 143 -16.70 16.51 9.39
CA SER A 143 -17.34 16.33 8.09
C SER A 143 -16.40 15.64 7.11
N ALA A 144 -16.93 14.65 6.39
CA ALA A 144 -16.22 14.07 5.26
C ALA A 144 -16.09 15.09 4.13
N THR A 145 -14.96 15.08 3.45
CA THR A 145 -14.74 15.88 2.24
C THR A 145 -15.31 15.18 1.01
N ARG A 146 -15.34 13.85 1.03
CA ARG A 146 -15.84 13.02 -0.06
C ARG A 146 -16.41 11.71 0.49
N ALA A 147 -17.51 11.23 -0.09
CA ALA A 147 -18.04 9.90 0.15
C ALA A 147 -18.62 9.34 -1.14
N GLY A 148 -18.40 8.05 -1.42
CA GLY A 148 -18.91 7.36 -2.61
C GLY A 148 -18.19 6.04 -2.87
N ASP A 149 -18.68 5.31 -3.84
CA ASP A 149 -18.07 4.06 -4.26
C ASP A 149 -16.84 4.34 -5.11
N GLU A 150 -15.73 3.73 -4.74
CA GLU A 150 -14.47 3.84 -5.45
C GLU A 150 -13.94 2.45 -5.80
N SER A 151 -13.25 2.35 -6.93
CA SER A 151 -12.53 1.15 -7.33
C SER A 151 -11.17 1.51 -7.90
N TRP A 152 -10.19 0.65 -7.63
CA TRP A 152 -8.86 0.72 -8.21
C TRP A 152 -8.41 -0.70 -8.57
N GLU A 153 -7.80 -0.82 -9.73
CA GLU A 153 -7.09 -2.02 -10.16
C GLU A 153 -5.81 -1.59 -10.85
N GLY A 154 -4.68 -2.18 -10.48
CA GLY A 154 -3.41 -1.79 -11.08
C GLY A 154 -2.22 -2.58 -10.55
N PRO A 155 -1.03 -2.33 -11.13
CA PRO A 155 0.20 -2.98 -10.73
C PRO A 155 0.67 -2.50 -9.36
N VAL A 156 1.13 -3.46 -8.54
CA VAL A 156 1.87 -3.21 -7.31
C VAL A 156 3.29 -3.73 -7.51
N PHE A 157 4.21 -2.81 -7.73
CA PHE A 157 5.62 -3.10 -7.96
C PHE A 157 6.30 -3.54 -6.67
N LEU A 158 7.07 -4.61 -6.75
CA LEU A 158 7.79 -5.18 -5.62
C LEU A 158 9.26 -4.75 -5.62
N PRO A 159 9.92 -4.72 -4.45
CA PRO A 159 11.35 -4.47 -4.37
C PRO A 159 12.13 -5.45 -5.24
N PRO A 160 13.23 -5.00 -5.87
CA PRO A 160 14.10 -5.90 -6.62
C PRO A 160 14.72 -6.95 -5.68
N ARG A 161 14.91 -8.16 -6.19
CA ARG A 161 15.69 -9.20 -5.52
C ARG A 161 17.08 -9.27 -6.14
N GLY A 162 18.10 -8.93 -5.35
CA GLY A 162 19.50 -8.97 -5.80
C GLY A 162 19.87 -7.89 -6.81
N ALA A 163 21.12 -7.91 -7.26
CA ALA A 163 21.70 -6.89 -8.14
C ALA A 163 21.14 -6.87 -9.58
N ALA A 164 20.48 -7.93 -10.02
CA ALA A 164 20.00 -8.07 -11.42
C ALA A 164 18.60 -7.49 -11.65
N GLY A 165 17.94 -6.94 -10.63
CA GLY A 165 16.74 -6.11 -10.81
C GLY A 165 15.58 -6.75 -11.57
N ASP A 166 15.32 -8.05 -11.39
CA ASP A 166 14.12 -8.68 -11.95
C ASP A 166 12.87 -7.97 -11.40
N GLY A 167 12.40 -6.96 -12.12
CA GLY A 167 11.22 -6.18 -11.75
C GLY A 167 10.01 -7.09 -11.63
N ARG A 168 9.52 -7.30 -10.40
CA ARG A 168 8.33 -8.10 -10.12
C ARG A 168 7.19 -7.22 -9.67
N LEU A 169 6.00 -7.67 -9.93
CA LEU A 169 4.78 -7.01 -9.50
C LEU A 169 3.66 -8.03 -9.31
N PHE A 170 2.63 -7.63 -8.64
CA PHE A 170 1.32 -8.27 -8.71
C PHE A 170 0.26 -7.21 -9.06
N PHE A 171 -0.90 -7.64 -9.52
CA PHE A 171 -2.04 -6.74 -9.67
C PHE A 171 -2.84 -6.75 -8.38
N GLY A 172 -3.04 -5.54 -7.83
CA GLY A 172 -3.96 -5.31 -6.73
C GLY A 172 -5.32 -4.86 -7.26
N ARG A 173 -6.37 -5.26 -6.57
CA ARG A 173 -7.73 -4.75 -6.78
C ARG A 173 -8.29 -4.30 -5.43
N LEU A 174 -8.93 -3.14 -5.44
CA LEU A 174 -9.62 -2.57 -4.29
C LEU A 174 -10.93 -1.97 -4.78
N SER A 175 -12.03 -2.24 -4.09
CA SER A 175 -13.30 -1.53 -4.30
C SER A 175 -14.09 -1.47 -3.01
N GLY A 176 -14.97 -0.45 -2.88
CA GLY A 176 -15.84 -0.31 -1.72
C GLY A 176 -16.33 1.12 -1.54
N HIS A 177 -17.32 1.27 -0.67
CA HIS A 177 -17.78 2.59 -0.26
C HIS A 177 -16.69 3.29 0.56
N THR A 178 -16.25 4.43 0.07
CA THR A 178 -15.12 5.19 0.60
C THR A 178 -15.61 6.47 1.23
N VAL A 179 -15.13 6.76 2.44
CA VAL A 179 -15.37 8.05 3.12
C VAL A 179 -14.02 8.68 3.40
N VAL A 180 -13.83 9.93 2.97
CA VAL A 180 -12.57 10.65 3.08
C VAL A 180 -12.72 11.81 4.04
N TYR A 181 -11.78 11.93 4.96
CA TYR A 181 -11.69 13.03 5.91
C TYR A 181 -10.32 13.72 5.79
N PRO A 182 -10.24 15.05 5.89
CA PRO A 182 -8.95 15.74 5.91
C PRO A 182 -8.19 15.35 7.19
N PHE A 183 -6.88 15.17 7.09
CA PHE A 183 -6.03 15.08 8.27
C PHE A 183 -5.92 16.47 8.92
N SER A 184 -6.05 16.55 10.23
CA SER A 184 -6.04 17.83 10.94
C SER A 184 -4.96 17.87 12.02
N SER A 185 -4.61 19.09 12.46
CA SER A 185 -3.62 19.29 13.52
C SER A 185 -4.01 18.71 14.88
N SER A 186 -5.29 18.37 15.09
CA SER A 186 -5.77 17.70 16.28
C SER A 186 -5.60 16.17 16.21
N ASP A 187 -5.38 15.62 15.02
CA ASP A 187 -5.14 14.18 14.86
C ASP A 187 -3.78 13.80 15.43
N ARG A 188 -3.69 12.58 15.93
CA ARG A 188 -2.42 12.04 16.41
C ARG A 188 -1.78 11.22 15.32
N PHE A 189 -0.52 11.46 15.07
CA PHE A 189 0.32 10.65 14.22
C PHE A 189 1.71 10.55 14.84
N ALA A 190 2.17 9.32 15.02
CA ALA A 190 3.54 9.06 15.48
C ALA A 190 4.13 7.88 14.72
N MET A 191 5.41 8.00 14.39
CA MET A 191 6.20 6.96 13.75
C MET A 191 7.55 6.87 14.47
N ASP A 192 7.89 5.66 14.96
CA ASP A 192 9.16 5.39 15.59
C ASP A 192 10.04 4.58 14.63
N LEU A 193 11.12 5.20 14.19
CA LEU A 193 12.05 4.62 13.23
C LEU A 193 13.03 3.63 13.85
N SER A 194 13.22 3.68 15.17
CA SER A 194 14.07 2.72 15.88
C SER A 194 13.42 1.35 16.01
N ALA A 195 12.09 1.30 15.97
CA ALA A 195 11.31 0.08 15.95
C ALA A 195 11.18 -0.49 14.52
N GLY A 196 10.92 -1.78 14.41
CA GLY A 196 10.68 -2.44 13.12
C GLY A 196 11.88 -2.59 12.19
N GLY A 197 13.11 -2.40 12.69
CA GLY A 197 14.34 -2.64 11.94
C GLY A 197 14.63 -1.62 10.83
N GLY A 198 14.16 -0.38 10.98
CA GLY A 198 14.47 0.71 10.05
C GLY A 198 13.76 0.65 8.69
N VAL A 199 12.80 -0.27 8.52
CA VAL A 199 12.08 -0.43 7.24
C VAL A 199 11.28 0.79 6.82
N LEU A 200 10.96 1.68 7.77
CA LEU A 200 10.24 2.94 7.54
C LEU A 200 11.16 4.16 7.43
N GLN A 201 12.48 3.97 7.49
CA GLN A 201 13.43 5.08 7.36
C GLN A 201 13.18 5.94 6.11
N PRO A 202 12.87 5.36 4.91
CA PRO A 202 12.58 6.17 3.73
C PRO A 202 11.38 7.12 3.89
N LEU A 203 10.39 6.77 4.72
CA LEU A 203 9.25 7.66 4.99
C LEU A 203 9.67 8.88 5.80
N ALA A 204 10.53 8.69 6.78
CA ALA A 204 11.04 9.81 7.58
C ALA A 204 12.01 10.69 6.79
N ASP A 205 12.95 10.07 6.07
CA ASP A 205 13.93 10.80 5.27
C ASP A 205 13.25 11.64 4.19
N SER A 206 12.13 11.16 3.65
CA SER A 206 11.29 11.89 2.68
C SER A 206 10.29 12.85 3.33
N ARG A 207 10.28 13.01 4.65
CA ARG A 207 9.37 13.88 5.38
C ARG A 207 7.90 13.57 5.11
N PHE A 208 7.54 12.28 5.16
CA PHE A 208 6.16 11.87 5.00
C PHE A 208 5.25 12.56 6.03
N PHE A 209 4.15 13.14 5.54
CA PHE A 209 3.12 13.76 6.36
C PHE A 209 1.73 13.36 5.87
N PRO A 210 0.84 12.81 6.75
CA PRO A 210 -0.54 12.46 6.39
C PRO A 210 -1.34 13.70 5.98
N GLN A 211 -2.22 13.54 4.98
CA GLN A 211 -3.10 14.58 4.46
C GLN A 211 -4.58 14.20 4.61
N GLU A 212 -4.88 12.91 4.49
CA GLU A 212 -6.26 12.43 4.50
C GLU A 212 -6.36 11.07 5.20
N TRP A 213 -7.50 10.86 5.80
CA TRP A 213 -8.02 9.57 6.22
C TRP A 213 -8.99 9.06 5.18
N VAL A 214 -8.76 7.88 4.68
CA VAL A 214 -9.65 7.18 3.76
C VAL A 214 -10.17 5.94 4.48
N VAL A 215 -11.49 5.87 4.73
CA VAL A 215 -12.11 4.82 5.53
C VAL A 215 -13.08 4.01 4.67
N ARG A 216 -12.95 2.69 4.71
CA ARG A 216 -13.83 1.72 4.06
C ARG A 216 -14.27 0.68 5.09
N ALA A 217 -15.54 0.75 5.48
CA ALA A 217 -16.08 -0.19 6.48
C ALA A 217 -16.37 -1.58 5.89
N ASP A 218 -16.57 -1.65 4.57
CA ASP A 218 -16.72 -2.89 3.81
C ASP A 218 -16.06 -2.70 2.44
N ALA A 219 -14.95 -3.39 2.24
CA ALA A 219 -14.16 -3.30 1.02
C ALA A 219 -13.93 -4.69 0.42
N THR A 220 -13.60 -4.72 -0.85
CA THR A 220 -13.10 -5.92 -1.55
C THR A 220 -11.65 -5.69 -1.91
N HIS A 221 -10.79 -6.61 -1.48
CA HIS A 221 -9.41 -6.66 -1.88
C HIS A 221 -9.16 -7.87 -2.78
N GLY A 222 -8.25 -7.75 -3.71
CA GLY A 222 -7.78 -8.86 -4.52
C GLY A 222 -6.29 -8.73 -4.81
N LYS A 223 -5.61 -9.88 -4.87
CA LYS A 223 -4.20 -9.98 -5.23
C LYS A 223 -4.01 -11.08 -6.25
N SER A 224 -3.38 -10.74 -7.36
CA SER A 224 -3.00 -11.72 -8.37
C SER A 224 -1.69 -12.44 -7.98
N LYS A 225 -1.36 -13.49 -8.73
CA LYS A 225 -0.03 -14.08 -8.66
C LYS A 225 1.02 -13.06 -9.12
N THR A 226 2.25 -13.23 -8.61
CA THR A 226 3.38 -12.37 -8.98
C THR A 226 3.77 -12.58 -10.45
N TYR A 227 3.96 -11.47 -11.17
CA TYR A 227 4.41 -11.39 -12.55
C TYR A 227 5.79 -10.75 -12.64
N ARG A 228 6.47 -10.96 -13.78
CA ARG A 228 7.65 -10.17 -14.16
C ARG A 228 7.19 -8.95 -14.94
N ARG A 229 7.89 -7.81 -14.82
CA ARG A 229 7.56 -6.59 -15.58
C ARG A 229 7.60 -6.83 -17.11
N THR A 230 8.56 -7.61 -17.58
CA THR A 230 8.66 -7.98 -19.00
C THR A 230 7.42 -8.67 -19.57
N ASP A 231 6.69 -9.38 -18.72
CA ASP A 231 5.48 -10.10 -19.14
C ASP A 231 4.32 -9.15 -19.44
N ILE A 232 4.35 -7.91 -18.92
CA ILE A 232 3.30 -6.89 -19.11
C ILE A 232 3.50 -6.16 -20.41
N PHE A 233 4.74 -5.77 -20.74
CA PHE A 233 5.05 -5.03 -21.97
C PHE A 233 4.86 -5.84 -23.26
N THR A 234 4.90 -7.16 -23.18
CA THR A 234 4.62 -8.02 -24.34
C THR A 234 3.13 -8.09 -24.69
N HIS A 235 2.24 -7.57 -23.82
CA HIS A 235 0.80 -7.63 -24.03
C HIS A 235 0.20 -6.33 -24.63
N ASP A 236 0.75 -5.16 -24.32
CA ASP A 236 0.20 -3.86 -24.79
C ASP A 236 0.56 -3.55 -26.25
N HIS A 237 1.65 -4.10 -26.81
CA HIS A 237 2.01 -3.93 -28.21
C HIS A 237 1.28 -4.85 -29.20
N ALA A 238 0.38 -5.70 -28.72
CA ALA A 238 -0.41 -6.59 -29.59
C ALA A 238 -1.85 -6.09 -29.84
N ALA A 239 -2.18 -4.91 -29.36
CA ALA A 239 -3.53 -4.31 -29.48
C ALA A 239 -3.56 -2.99 -30.29
N SER A 240 -2.48 -2.68 -31.04
CA SER A 240 -2.46 -1.58 -32.01
C SER A 240 -2.56 -2.07 -33.46
#